data_bdd5284dd1ce7110093ed588f6735583
#
_entry.id   bdd5284dd1ce7110093ed588f6735583
#
_cell.length_a   1.000
_cell.length_b   1.000
_cell.length_c   1.000
_cell.angle_alpha   90.00
_cell.angle_beta   90.00
_cell.angle_gamma   90.00
#
_symmetry.space_group_name_H-M   'P 1'
#
loop_
_entity.id
_entity.type
_entity.pdbx_description
1 polymer ?
#
loop_
_entity_poly.entity_id
_entity_poly.type
_entity_poly.pdbx_seq_one_letter_code
_entity_poly.pdbx_strand_id
1 'polypeptide(L)'
;QSRGLGDVYKRQVLNNADWLCGLNYIDFLRSVGTHFSVNKMLTAECYKKRLEKGLTFLEFNYMLMQAYDFLVLNENYGCELQLGGDDQWSNMLAGADLIRRKLSKPAFAMTFSLLTTSEGTKMGKTAKGAVWLDENKTPPYDFYQYWRNVDDADVEKCLKLLTFLPVAEIEEMCRFKDQRINDPK
;
A
#
# COMPACT_ATOMS: atom_id res chain seq x y z
N GLN A 1 -5.09 15.11 5.82
CA GLN A 1 -5.98 14.38 6.75
C GLN A 1 -6.96 13.55 5.94
N SER A 2 -6.82 12.23 5.98
CA SER A 2 -7.81 11.33 5.42
C SER A 2 -9.10 11.43 6.24
N ARG A 3 -10.08 12.20 5.77
CA ARG A 3 -11.45 12.23 6.31
C ARG A 3 -12.26 11.08 5.72
N GLY A 4 -11.73 9.89 5.66
CA GLY A 4 -12.44 8.70 5.17
C GLY A 4 -13.06 7.93 6.32
N LEU A 5 -14.11 7.31 6.09
CA LEU A 5 -14.84 6.19 6.68
C LEU A 5 -14.20 5.53 7.90
N GLY A 6 -14.91 5.60 8.97
CA GLY A 6 -14.59 4.98 10.24
C GLY A 6 -14.57 6.00 11.36
N ASP A 7 -14.76 5.50 12.57
CA ASP A 7 -14.72 6.28 13.79
C ASP A 7 -13.37 7.01 13.91
N VAL A 8 -13.38 8.32 13.79
CA VAL A 8 -12.19 9.19 13.85
C VAL A 8 -11.41 8.95 15.13
N TYR A 9 -12.07 8.57 16.21
CA TYR A 9 -11.46 8.28 17.50
C TYR A 9 -10.71 6.93 17.56
N LYS A 10 -10.92 6.04 16.58
CA LYS A 10 -10.26 4.73 16.51
C LYS A 10 -9.10 4.68 15.52
N ARG A 11 -8.89 5.76 14.72
CA ARG A 11 -7.76 5.84 13.79
C ARG A 11 -6.60 6.56 14.43
N GLN A 12 -5.44 5.93 14.32
CA GLN A 12 -4.17 6.47 14.81
C GLN A 12 -3.22 6.66 13.63
N VAL A 13 -2.46 7.75 13.67
CA VAL A 13 -1.31 7.96 12.78
C VAL A 13 -0.09 7.87 13.68
N LEU A 14 0.75 6.87 13.44
CA LEU A 14 1.96 6.61 14.18
C LEU A 14 3.17 6.87 13.28
N ASN A 15 4.23 7.39 13.87
CA ASN A 15 5.49 7.62 13.16
C ASN A 15 6.49 6.54 13.57
N ASN A 16 6.95 5.72 12.62
CA ASN A 16 7.91 4.67 12.91
C ASN A 16 9.30 5.20 13.33
N ALA A 17 9.59 6.47 13.11
CA ALA A 17 10.78 7.11 13.68
C ALA A 17 10.82 7.01 15.21
N ASP A 18 9.66 6.96 15.88
CA ASP A 18 9.56 6.90 17.34
C ASP A 18 10.21 5.63 17.92
N TRP A 19 10.27 4.54 17.15
CA TRP A 19 10.92 3.29 17.55
C TRP A 19 12.15 2.93 16.72
N LEU A 20 12.23 3.31 15.44
CA LEU A 20 13.38 2.98 14.60
C LEU A 20 14.61 3.84 14.89
N CYS A 21 14.43 5.16 15.11
CA CYS A 21 15.55 6.07 15.30
C CYS A 21 16.32 5.86 16.61
N GLY A 22 15.67 5.26 17.62
CA GLY A 22 16.30 4.94 18.90
C GLY A 22 16.98 3.57 18.95
N LEU A 23 16.90 2.76 17.90
CA LEU A 23 17.46 1.42 17.89
C LEU A 23 18.99 1.43 17.80
N ASN A 24 19.64 0.64 18.66
CA ASN A 24 21.02 0.26 18.45
C ASN A 24 21.09 -0.74 17.27
N TYR A 25 21.92 -0.45 16.29
CA TYR A 25 22.02 -1.26 15.08
C TYR A 25 22.44 -2.72 15.36
N ILE A 26 23.39 -2.93 16.27
CA ILE A 26 23.85 -4.28 16.61
C ILE A 26 22.77 -5.06 17.34
N ASP A 27 22.05 -4.42 18.25
CA ASP A 27 20.94 -5.06 18.97
C ASP A 27 19.76 -5.37 18.03
N PHE A 28 19.50 -4.51 17.07
CA PHE A 28 18.52 -4.78 16.02
C PHE A 28 18.92 -6.00 15.18
N LEU A 29 20.18 -6.09 14.73
CA LEU A 29 20.65 -7.25 13.98
C LEU A 29 20.57 -8.54 14.80
N ARG A 30 20.87 -8.50 16.10
CA ARG A 30 20.78 -9.66 16.99
C ARG A 30 19.35 -10.08 17.25
N SER A 31 18.46 -9.14 17.52
CA SER A 31 17.08 -9.41 17.94
C SER A 31 16.11 -9.64 16.78
N VAL A 32 16.37 -9.07 15.62
CA VAL A 32 15.52 -9.14 14.42
C VAL A 32 16.22 -9.88 13.28
N GLY A 33 17.44 -9.46 12.95
CA GLY A 33 18.18 -9.99 11.80
C GLY A 33 18.37 -11.50 11.82
N THR A 34 18.55 -12.08 13.02
CA THR A 34 18.70 -13.54 13.20
C THR A 34 17.48 -14.36 12.75
N HIS A 35 16.31 -13.72 12.66
CA HIS A 35 15.09 -14.36 12.16
C HIS A 35 14.96 -14.36 10.64
N PHE A 36 15.89 -13.70 9.92
CA PHE A 36 15.87 -13.55 8.47
C PHE A 36 17.00 -14.33 7.83
N SER A 37 16.69 -15.14 6.83
CA SER A 37 17.67 -15.81 6.00
C SER A 37 17.88 -14.99 4.72
N VAL A 38 19.11 -14.56 4.46
CA VAL A 38 19.48 -13.82 3.25
C VAL A 38 19.07 -14.61 1.99
N ASN A 39 19.35 -15.90 1.96
CA ASN A 39 18.98 -16.75 0.82
C ASN A 39 17.48 -16.76 0.58
N LYS A 40 16.66 -16.85 1.65
CA LYS A 40 15.20 -16.77 1.53
C LYS A 40 14.74 -15.38 1.08
N MET A 41 15.35 -14.31 1.59
CA MET A 41 15.01 -12.95 1.19
C MET A 41 15.28 -12.72 -0.30
N LEU A 42 16.42 -13.17 -0.81
CA LEU A 42 16.80 -13.03 -2.22
C LEU A 42 15.84 -13.77 -3.18
N THR A 43 15.09 -14.76 -2.72
CA THR A 43 14.05 -15.42 -3.53
C THR A 43 12.74 -14.63 -3.62
N ALA A 44 12.56 -13.59 -2.80
CA ALA A 44 11.34 -12.78 -2.82
C ALA A 44 11.25 -11.95 -4.12
N GLU A 45 10.04 -11.85 -4.69
CA GLU A 45 9.80 -11.14 -5.96
C GLU A 45 10.22 -9.66 -5.92
N CYS A 46 10.10 -9.02 -4.76
CA CYS A 46 10.53 -7.63 -4.59
C CYS A 46 12.05 -7.45 -4.78
N TYR A 47 12.86 -8.47 -4.51
CA TYR A 47 14.32 -8.43 -4.72
C TYR A 47 14.73 -8.96 -6.07
N LYS A 48 14.12 -10.05 -6.58
CA LYS A 48 14.50 -10.62 -7.89
C LYS A 48 14.53 -9.58 -9.00
N LYS A 49 13.50 -8.76 -9.10
CA LYS A 49 13.39 -7.68 -10.10
C LYS A 49 14.45 -6.58 -9.96
N ARG A 50 15.02 -6.43 -8.76
CA ARG A 50 16.02 -5.39 -8.47
C ARG A 50 17.45 -5.90 -8.57
N LEU A 51 17.71 -7.19 -8.36
CA LEU A 51 19.04 -7.78 -8.44
C LEU A 51 19.74 -7.51 -9.78
N GLU A 52 18.98 -7.51 -10.88
CA GLU A 52 19.52 -7.21 -12.22
C GLU A 52 19.93 -5.75 -12.39
N LYS A 53 19.32 -4.82 -11.65
CA LYS A 53 19.55 -3.37 -11.72
C LYS A 53 20.49 -2.85 -10.62
N GLY A 54 20.86 -3.71 -9.70
CA GLY A 54 21.55 -3.39 -8.47
C GLY A 54 20.59 -3.19 -7.30
N LEU A 55 20.94 -3.75 -6.14
CA LEU A 55 20.20 -3.65 -4.89
C LEU A 55 21.12 -3.10 -3.82
N THR A 56 20.79 -1.94 -3.29
CA THR A 56 21.57 -1.34 -2.20
C THR A 56 21.31 -2.07 -0.88
N PHE A 57 22.25 -1.97 0.05
CA PHE A 57 22.10 -2.56 1.38
C PHE A 57 20.91 -1.96 2.15
N LEU A 58 20.63 -0.68 1.98
CA LEU A 58 19.45 -0.03 2.55
C LEU A 58 18.15 -0.64 2.01
N GLU A 59 18.04 -0.79 0.69
CA GLU A 59 16.86 -1.42 0.06
C GLU A 59 16.68 -2.87 0.51
N PHE A 60 17.78 -3.60 0.68
CA PHE A 60 17.74 -4.96 1.20
C PHE A 60 17.25 -5.03 2.64
N ASN A 61 17.65 -4.09 3.50
CA ASN A 61 17.22 -4.03 4.89
C ASN A 61 15.80 -3.47 5.07
N TYR A 62 15.19 -2.89 4.03
CA TYR A 62 13.83 -2.33 4.13
C TYR A 62 12.81 -3.36 4.60
N MET A 63 12.92 -4.61 4.14
CA MET A 63 12.05 -5.70 4.59
C MET A 63 12.14 -5.93 6.10
N LEU A 64 13.34 -5.86 6.68
CA LEU A 64 13.53 -6.04 8.11
C LEU A 64 12.92 -4.89 8.91
N MET A 65 13.08 -3.65 8.42
CA MET A 65 12.52 -2.47 9.07
C MET A 65 10.98 -2.51 9.06
N GLN A 66 10.37 -2.81 7.92
CA GLN A 66 8.91 -2.93 7.83
C GLN A 66 8.37 -4.12 8.65
N ALA A 67 9.09 -5.23 8.69
CA ALA A 67 8.71 -6.36 9.54
C ALA A 67 8.79 -6.00 11.02
N TYR A 68 9.76 -5.20 11.42
CA TYR A 68 9.88 -4.69 12.77
C TYR A 68 8.77 -3.70 13.12
N ASP A 69 8.39 -2.82 12.19
CA ASP A 69 7.22 -1.94 12.37
C ASP A 69 5.97 -2.76 12.69
N PHE A 70 5.72 -3.84 11.95
CA PHE A 70 4.56 -4.70 12.22
C PHE A 70 4.66 -5.40 13.58
N LEU A 71 5.86 -5.84 13.97
CA LEU A 71 6.10 -6.41 15.30
C LEU A 71 5.77 -5.41 16.42
N VAL A 72 6.28 -4.17 16.33
CA VAL A 72 6.03 -3.10 17.31
C VAL A 72 4.54 -2.76 17.37
N LEU A 73 3.87 -2.67 16.23
CA LEU A 73 2.43 -2.44 16.16
C LEU A 73 1.63 -3.58 16.78
N ASN A 74 2.07 -4.82 16.60
CA ASN A 74 1.42 -5.99 17.24
C ASN A 74 1.63 -5.98 18.76
N GLU A 75 2.86 -5.76 19.22
CA GLU A 75 3.18 -5.78 20.65
C GLU A 75 2.49 -4.65 21.41
N ASN A 76 2.55 -3.42 20.89
CA ASN A 76 2.14 -2.22 21.62
C ASN A 76 0.68 -1.81 21.36
N TYR A 77 0.12 -2.18 20.22
CA TYR A 77 -1.20 -1.71 19.79
C TYR A 77 -2.17 -2.85 19.43
N GLY A 78 -1.73 -4.11 19.54
CA GLY A 78 -2.57 -5.27 19.20
C GLY A 78 -2.90 -5.38 17.72
N CYS A 79 -2.08 -4.81 16.83
CA CYS A 79 -2.29 -4.86 15.39
C CYS A 79 -2.00 -6.27 14.86
N GLU A 80 -3.01 -6.95 14.36
CA GLU A 80 -2.91 -8.34 13.85
C GLU A 80 -2.95 -8.43 12.33
N LEU A 81 -3.41 -7.40 11.62
CA LEU A 81 -3.58 -7.40 10.18
C LEU A 81 -2.85 -6.22 9.55
N GLN A 82 -1.96 -6.50 8.59
CA GLN A 82 -1.34 -5.49 7.73
C GLN A 82 -1.98 -5.52 6.34
N LEU A 83 -2.31 -4.32 5.83
CA LEU A 83 -2.89 -4.12 4.51
C LEU A 83 -1.91 -3.37 3.61
N GLY A 84 -1.86 -3.73 2.33
CA GLY A 84 -1.03 -3.02 1.36
C GLY A 84 -1.33 -3.39 -0.08
N GLY A 85 -0.68 -2.70 -1.01
CA GLY A 85 -0.70 -3.11 -2.41
C GLY A 85 0.05 -4.42 -2.64
N ASP A 86 -0.18 -5.07 -3.77
CA ASP A 86 0.47 -6.35 -4.11
C ASP A 86 2.00 -6.26 -4.10
N ASP A 87 2.56 -5.09 -4.37
CA ASP A 87 4.00 -4.84 -4.29
C ASP A 87 4.58 -4.93 -2.86
N GLN A 88 3.72 -4.89 -1.82
CA GLN A 88 4.10 -4.99 -0.41
C GLN A 88 4.02 -6.41 0.15
N TRP A 89 3.54 -7.37 -0.62
CA TRP A 89 3.27 -8.73 -0.16
C TRP A 89 4.45 -9.37 0.60
N SER A 90 5.64 -9.36 0.00
CA SER A 90 6.83 -9.97 0.62
C SER A 90 7.22 -9.30 1.94
N ASN A 91 7.10 -7.97 2.03
CA ASN A 91 7.42 -7.23 3.25
C ASN A 91 6.41 -7.53 4.37
N MET A 92 5.12 -7.59 4.04
CA MET A 92 4.07 -7.90 5.00
C MET A 92 4.17 -9.33 5.54
N LEU A 93 4.44 -10.30 4.66
CA LEU A 93 4.66 -11.69 5.08
C LEU A 93 5.89 -11.82 5.98
N ALA A 94 6.96 -11.08 5.71
CA ALA A 94 8.14 -11.05 6.56
C ALA A 94 7.81 -10.57 7.98
N GLY A 95 6.93 -9.59 8.11
CA GLY A 95 6.44 -9.09 9.39
C GLY A 95 5.58 -10.12 10.13
N ALA A 96 4.63 -10.75 9.45
CA ALA A 96 3.80 -11.80 10.04
C ALA A 96 4.65 -13.00 10.50
N ASP A 97 5.67 -13.38 9.72
CA ASP A 97 6.61 -14.46 10.08
C ASP A 97 7.47 -14.09 11.30
N LEU A 98 7.90 -12.82 11.40
CA LEU A 98 8.64 -12.31 12.55
C LEU A 98 7.80 -12.35 13.83
N ILE A 99 6.55 -11.89 13.78
CA ILE A 99 5.61 -11.93 14.91
C ILE A 99 5.41 -13.38 15.37
N ARG A 100 5.15 -14.29 14.43
CA ARG A 100 4.97 -15.69 14.75
C ARG A 100 6.20 -16.29 15.44
N ARG A 101 7.41 -15.96 14.98
CA ARG A 101 8.67 -16.50 15.53
C ARG A 101 9.03 -15.93 16.89
N LYS A 102 8.79 -14.64 17.08
CA LYS A 102 9.16 -13.94 18.34
C LYS A 102 8.09 -14.05 19.41
N LEU A 103 6.81 -13.95 19.04
CA LEU A 103 5.71 -13.85 19.99
C LEU A 103 4.84 -15.10 20.04
N SER A 104 5.04 -16.05 19.12
CA SER A 104 4.15 -17.22 18.94
C SER A 104 2.68 -16.81 18.75
N LYS A 105 2.43 -15.64 18.17
CA LYS A 105 1.10 -15.10 17.89
C LYS A 105 0.79 -15.18 16.39
N PRO A 106 -0.48 -15.32 16.01
CA PRO A 106 -0.89 -15.16 14.62
C PRO A 106 -0.80 -13.69 14.20
N ALA A 107 -0.43 -13.46 12.94
CA ALA A 107 -0.55 -12.17 12.29
C ALA A 107 -0.85 -12.40 10.80
N PHE A 108 -1.60 -11.49 10.20
CA PHE A 108 -2.19 -11.64 8.89
C PHE A 108 -1.75 -10.52 7.96
N ALA A 109 -1.73 -10.84 6.66
CA ALA A 109 -1.47 -9.87 5.60
C ALA A 109 -2.56 -9.99 4.54
N MET A 110 -3.03 -8.85 4.03
CA MET A 110 -3.97 -8.80 2.93
C MET A 110 -3.52 -7.76 1.91
N THR A 111 -3.49 -8.14 0.64
CA THR A 111 -3.17 -7.22 -0.45
C THR A 111 -4.39 -6.88 -1.28
N PHE A 112 -4.29 -5.75 -1.96
CA PHE A 112 -5.22 -5.33 -3.00
C PHE A 112 -4.42 -4.91 -4.23
N SER A 113 -5.03 -5.10 -5.40
CA SER A 113 -4.42 -4.72 -6.67
C SER A 113 -4.13 -3.23 -6.71
N LEU A 114 -2.95 -2.88 -7.21
CA LEU A 114 -2.60 -1.47 -7.40
C LEU A 114 -3.56 -0.81 -8.40
N LEU A 115 -3.95 0.42 -8.09
CA LEU A 115 -4.72 1.24 -9.01
C LEU A 115 -3.79 1.69 -10.15
N THR A 116 -3.96 1.04 -11.30
CA THR A 116 -3.19 1.31 -12.52
C THR A 116 -4.13 1.72 -13.64
N THR A 117 -3.62 2.48 -14.59
CA THR A 117 -4.30 2.75 -15.85
C THR A 117 -4.41 1.47 -16.70
N SER A 118 -5.25 1.48 -17.72
CA SER A 118 -5.34 0.43 -18.75
C SER A 118 -3.99 0.13 -19.42
N GLU A 119 -3.10 1.12 -19.46
CA GLU A 119 -1.72 0.98 -19.96
C GLU A 119 -0.74 0.40 -18.93
N GLY A 120 -1.19 0.08 -17.70
CA GLY A 120 -0.38 -0.51 -16.63
C GLY A 120 0.46 0.49 -15.82
N THR A 121 0.26 1.79 -16.02
CA THR A 121 0.95 2.81 -15.20
C THR A 121 0.19 3.07 -13.91
N LYS A 122 0.89 3.40 -12.80
CA LYS A 122 0.23 3.74 -11.53
C LYS A 122 -0.60 5.01 -11.68
N MET A 123 -1.90 4.97 -11.33
CA MET A 123 -2.76 6.15 -11.31
C MET A 123 -2.33 7.14 -10.23
N GLY A 124 -2.74 8.41 -10.41
CA GLY A 124 -2.39 9.49 -9.50
C GLY A 124 -1.00 10.09 -9.71
N LYS A 125 -0.18 9.54 -10.62
CA LYS A 125 1.09 10.14 -11.08
C LYS A 125 0.90 10.63 -12.50
N THR A 126 0.89 11.94 -12.71
CA THR A 126 0.82 12.57 -14.03
C THR A 126 2.20 13.10 -14.43
N ALA A 127 2.36 13.51 -15.69
CA ALA A 127 3.57 14.22 -16.15
C ALA A 127 3.85 15.51 -15.36
N LYS A 128 2.82 16.09 -14.74
CA LYS A 128 2.90 17.29 -13.88
C LYS A 128 3.11 16.97 -12.40
N GLY A 129 3.22 15.70 -12.01
CA GLY A 129 3.37 15.26 -10.63
C GLY A 129 2.20 14.43 -10.11
N ALA A 130 2.06 14.33 -8.79
CA ALA A 130 0.98 13.58 -8.16
C ALA A 130 -0.31 14.41 -8.07
N VAL A 131 -1.47 13.73 -8.18
CA VAL A 131 -2.77 14.32 -7.86
C VAL A 131 -3.00 14.19 -6.36
N TRP A 132 -3.12 15.31 -5.68
CA TRP A 132 -3.23 15.37 -4.22
C TRP A 132 -4.68 15.57 -3.78
N LEU A 133 -5.01 15.06 -2.60
CA LEU A 133 -6.29 15.36 -1.92
C LEU A 133 -6.25 16.70 -1.18
N ASP A 134 -5.10 17.35 -1.11
CA ASP A 134 -4.89 18.66 -0.52
C ASP A 134 -5.19 19.72 -1.59
N GLU A 135 -6.19 20.57 -1.35
CA GLU A 135 -6.64 21.62 -2.27
C GLU A 135 -5.57 22.68 -2.58
N ASN A 136 -4.60 22.85 -1.68
CA ASN A 136 -3.49 23.78 -1.90
C ASN A 136 -2.43 23.21 -2.87
N LYS A 137 -2.42 21.89 -3.08
CA LYS A 137 -1.50 21.19 -3.98
C LYS A 137 -2.16 20.79 -5.29
N THR A 138 -3.42 20.42 -5.25
CA THR A 138 -4.25 20.14 -6.42
C THR A 138 -5.58 20.86 -6.24
N PRO A 139 -5.79 21.99 -6.94
CA PRO A 139 -7.05 22.74 -6.86
C PRO A 139 -8.26 21.86 -7.17
N PRO A 140 -9.43 22.10 -6.55
CA PRO A 140 -10.62 21.27 -6.75
C PRO A 140 -11.02 21.08 -8.22
N TYR A 141 -10.85 22.13 -9.04
CA TYR A 141 -11.10 22.05 -10.48
C TYR A 141 -10.15 21.09 -11.18
N ASP A 142 -8.85 21.13 -10.88
CA ASP A 142 -7.85 20.24 -11.48
C ASP A 142 -8.06 18.80 -11.03
N PHE A 143 -8.46 18.61 -9.77
CA PHE A 143 -8.85 17.30 -9.23
C PHE A 143 -10.07 16.74 -9.97
N TYR A 144 -11.10 17.55 -10.18
CA TYR A 144 -12.28 17.17 -10.97
C TYR A 144 -11.90 16.84 -12.42
N GLN A 145 -11.09 17.69 -13.07
CA GLN A 145 -10.66 17.47 -14.45
C GLN A 145 -9.82 16.19 -14.60
N TYR A 146 -9.00 15.86 -13.60
CA TYR A 146 -8.25 14.60 -13.61
C TYR A 146 -9.19 13.39 -13.72
N TRP A 147 -10.20 13.32 -12.85
CA TRP A 147 -11.16 12.22 -12.86
C TRP A 147 -12.07 12.24 -14.09
N ARG A 148 -12.45 13.43 -14.55
CA ARG A 148 -13.26 13.59 -15.76
C ARG A 148 -12.55 13.13 -17.04
N ASN A 149 -11.22 13.16 -17.05
CA ASN A 149 -10.36 12.77 -18.16
C ASN A 149 -9.74 11.38 -18.01
N VAL A 150 -10.18 10.59 -17.04
CA VAL A 150 -9.78 9.18 -16.92
C VAL A 150 -10.27 8.42 -18.15
N ASP A 151 -9.44 7.49 -18.65
CA ASP A 151 -9.81 6.64 -19.79
C ASP A 151 -11.08 5.84 -19.50
N ASP A 152 -11.97 5.71 -20.49
CA ASP A 152 -13.24 5.01 -20.34
C ASP A 152 -13.05 3.54 -19.93
N ALA A 153 -11.94 2.93 -20.34
CA ALA A 153 -11.58 1.57 -19.93
C ALA A 153 -11.28 1.45 -18.42
N ASP A 154 -10.90 2.55 -17.76
CA ASP A 154 -10.54 2.57 -16.35
C ASP A 154 -11.70 3.01 -15.44
N VAL A 155 -12.78 3.56 -15.97
CA VAL A 155 -13.90 4.13 -15.20
C VAL A 155 -14.51 3.09 -14.25
N GLU A 156 -14.87 1.93 -14.75
CA GLU A 156 -15.49 0.87 -13.95
C GLU A 156 -14.60 0.44 -12.78
N LYS A 157 -13.30 0.27 -13.04
CA LYS A 157 -12.31 -0.09 -12.03
C LYS A 157 -12.17 1.02 -10.97
N CYS A 158 -12.15 2.29 -11.40
CA CYS A 158 -12.10 3.43 -10.50
C CYS A 158 -13.35 3.50 -9.62
N LEU A 159 -14.54 3.34 -10.18
CA LEU A 159 -15.79 3.33 -9.43
C LEU A 159 -15.81 2.20 -8.39
N LYS A 160 -15.42 0.98 -8.76
CA LYS A 160 -15.36 -0.17 -7.84
C LYS A 160 -14.36 0.02 -6.70
N LEU A 161 -13.25 0.71 -6.91
CA LEU A 161 -12.19 0.87 -5.91
C LEU A 161 -12.31 2.14 -5.07
N LEU A 162 -12.92 3.19 -5.60
CA LEU A 162 -12.88 4.52 -4.98
C LEU A 162 -14.25 5.02 -4.50
N THR A 163 -15.32 4.28 -4.79
CA THR A 163 -16.67 4.66 -4.34
C THR A 163 -17.28 3.58 -3.45
N PHE A 164 -18.42 3.90 -2.85
CA PHE A 164 -19.25 2.98 -2.04
C PHE A 164 -20.53 2.58 -2.77
N LEU A 165 -20.59 2.83 -4.08
CA LEU A 165 -21.71 2.38 -4.90
C LEU A 165 -21.77 0.85 -4.89
N PRO A 166 -22.96 0.26 -4.85
CA PRO A 166 -23.14 -1.18 -5.01
C PRO A 166 -22.54 -1.65 -6.34
N VAL A 167 -21.82 -2.78 -6.33
CA VAL A 167 -21.17 -3.31 -7.53
C VAL A 167 -22.16 -3.50 -8.69
N ALA A 168 -23.38 -3.98 -8.38
CA ALA A 168 -24.43 -4.16 -9.38
C ALA A 168 -24.83 -2.85 -10.08
N GLU A 169 -24.88 -1.75 -9.33
CA GLU A 169 -25.18 -0.42 -9.87
C GLU A 169 -24.04 0.07 -10.79
N ILE A 170 -22.79 -0.13 -10.36
CA ILE A 170 -21.62 0.20 -11.20
C ILE A 170 -21.63 -0.60 -12.50
N GLU A 171 -21.91 -1.90 -12.44
CA GLU A 171 -21.97 -2.76 -13.61
C GLU A 171 -23.11 -2.36 -14.56
N GLU A 172 -24.24 -1.93 -14.03
CA GLU A 172 -25.33 -1.40 -14.83
C GLU A 172 -24.95 -0.09 -15.53
N MET A 173 -24.38 0.87 -14.80
CA MET A 173 -23.90 2.13 -15.37
C MET A 173 -22.84 1.90 -16.47
N CYS A 174 -21.92 0.97 -16.26
CA CYS A 174 -20.83 0.70 -17.19
C CYS A 174 -21.22 -0.21 -18.37
N ARG A 175 -22.42 -0.80 -18.35
CA ARG A 175 -22.91 -1.65 -19.44
C ARG A 175 -23.08 -0.90 -20.77
N PHE A 176 -23.35 0.39 -20.72
CA PHE A 176 -23.64 1.25 -21.88
C PHE A 176 -22.42 2.09 -22.31
N LYS A 177 -21.24 1.46 -22.38
CA LYS A 177 -19.97 2.12 -22.73
C LYS A 177 -19.96 2.88 -24.07
N ASP A 178 -20.94 2.65 -24.95
CA ASP A 178 -20.97 3.19 -26.31
C ASP A 178 -21.92 4.38 -26.48
N GLN A 179 -22.52 4.88 -25.41
CA GLN A 179 -23.50 5.94 -25.55
C GLN A 179 -23.03 7.19 -24.80
N ARG A 180 -22.59 8.18 -25.56
CA ARG A 180 -22.16 9.51 -25.09
C ARG A 180 -23.11 10.22 -24.12
N ILE A 181 -24.32 9.69 -23.92
CA ILE A 181 -25.37 10.23 -23.04
C ILE A 181 -25.29 9.66 -21.62
N ASN A 182 -24.69 8.49 -21.41
CA ASN A 182 -24.65 7.77 -20.12
C ASN A 182 -23.22 7.49 -19.64
N ASP A 183 -22.27 8.36 -19.94
CA ASP A 183 -20.91 8.24 -19.44
C ASP A 183 -20.93 8.48 -17.91
N PRO A 184 -20.55 7.50 -17.08
CA PRO A 184 -20.54 7.60 -15.62
C PRO A 184 -19.45 8.49 -15.04
N LYS A 185 -18.67 9.17 -15.88
CA LYS A 185 -17.60 10.10 -15.46
C LYS A 185 -18.07 11.31 -14.71
#